data_c750bda6c92fa7b901293bf224cc5b5f
#
_entry.id   c750bda6c92fa7b901293bf224cc5b5f
#
_cell.length_a   1.000
_cell.length_b   1.000
_cell.length_c   1.000
_cell.angle_alpha   90.00
_cell.angle_beta   90.00
_cell.angle_gamma   90.00
#
_symmetry.space_group_name_H-M   'P 1'
#
loop_
_entity.id
_entity.type
_entity.pdbx_description
1 polymer ?
#
loop_
_entity_poly.entity_id
_entity_poly.type
_entity_poly.pdbx_seq_one_letter_code
_entity_poly.pdbx_strand_id
1 'polypeptide(L)'
;MIVDWHVHLFPTREVGRAVLEDVRRSYGAPYHSLGTPEEYLVDMGRAGINYGVIQSFAPDRQLKNNNFWTVAITRPKKSGPAAYPMLVPFVSVSPTMKGKTPVQELDHKLAWGMQGVKIHPIAQGFAPDDRRMWPVYEWLVEHNLPITAHSGVNIVADEKTDMARPCRWLPVLEAFPGLRLVLAHMCGGFWKEALEIARRYPQVMLDTAIALCSQKTSDLTWLDDAQAVEMIRAVGAERVLFGSDYPWVDPAGDVERIRSLPLTLEEKRLILGENLALRPMISQAAPVRSDGDVP
;
A
#
# COMPACT_ATOMS: atom_id res chain seq x y z
N MET A 1 15.89 -9.59 5.64
CA MET A 1 15.25 -9.01 4.44
C MET A 1 14.30 -7.92 4.91
N ILE A 2 14.34 -6.73 4.27
CA ILE A 2 13.42 -5.62 4.59
C ILE A 2 12.55 -5.37 3.36
N VAL A 3 11.25 -5.28 3.57
CA VAL A 3 10.25 -4.98 2.55
C VAL A 3 9.47 -3.74 2.98
N ASP A 4 9.51 -2.70 2.18
CA ASP A 4 8.68 -1.52 2.35
C ASP A 4 7.35 -1.75 1.62
N TRP A 5 6.29 -1.99 2.38
CA TRP A 5 4.96 -2.31 1.84
C TRP A 5 4.24 -1.11 1.26
N HIS A 6 4.65 0.11 1.57
CA HIS A 6 3.86 1.29 1.24
C HIS A 6 4.72 2.41 0.64
N VAL A 7 4.78 2.42 -0.70
CA VAL A 7 5.59 3.39 -1.44
C VAL A 7 4.75 4.05 -2.54
N HIS A 8 4.83 5.37 -2.64
CA HIS A 8 4.25 6.13 -3.75
C HIS A 8 5.36 6.65 -4.65
N LEU A 9 5.29 6.29 -5.94
CA LEU A 9 6.26 6.72 -6.92
C LEU A 9 5.60 7.51 -8.06
N PHE A 10 6.35 8.43 -8.61
CA PHE A 10 5.92 9.30 -9.70
C PHE A 10 6.84 9.15 -10.92
N PRO A 11 6.29 9.27 -12.15
CA PRO A 11 7.07 9.02 -13.37
C PRO A 11 8.18 10.05 -13.62
N THR A 12 8.02 11.27 -13.13
CA THR A 12 9.04 12.32 -13.24
C THR A 12 9.03 13.24 -12.02
N ARG A 13 10.12 13.97 -11.82
CA ARG A 13 10.22 14.96 -10.74
C ARG A 13 9.17 16.07 -10.82
N GLU A 14 8.74 16.44 -12.02
CA GLU A 14 7.70 17.47 -12.25
C GLU A 14 6.34 16.97 -11.76
N VAL A 15 5.99 15.72 -12.10
CA VAL A 15 4.75 15.09 -11.63
C VAL A 15 4.78 14.94 -10.10
N GLY A 16 5.87 14.42 -9.55
CA GLY A 16 6.05 14.30 -8.11
C GLY A 16 5.90 15.64 -7.41
N ARG A 17 6.61 16.67 -7.87
CA ARG A 17 6.51 18.02 -7.32
C ARG A 17 5.07 18.55 -7.37
N ALA A 18 4.38 18.40 -8.49
CA ALA A 18 3.00 18.89 -8.63
C ALA A 18 2.05 18.25 -7.61
N VAL A 19 2.14 16.92 -7.41
CA VAL A 19 1.31 16.19 -6.45
C VAL A 19 1.67 16.56 -5.02
N LEU A 20 2.96 16.54 -4.67
CA LEU A 20 3.42 16.78 -3.30
C LEU A 20 3.18 18.22 -2.84
N GLU A 21 3.38 19.20 -3.72
CA GLU A 21 3.07 20.60 -3.43
C GLU A 21 1.56 20.86 -3.28
N ASP A 22 0.72 20.10 -4.00
CA ASP A 22 -0.72 20.18 -3.83
C ASP A 22 -1.15 19.62 -2.46
N VAL A 23 -0.62 18.47 -2.06
CA VAL A 23 -0.82 17.89 -0.73
C VAL A 23 -0.29 18.83 0.36
N ARG A 24 0.92 19.38 0.19
CA ARG A 24 1.50 20.34 1.13
C ARG A 24 0.62 21.58 1.31
N ARG A 25 0.10 22.15 0.22
CA ARG A 25 -0.79 23.33 0.27
C ARG A 25 -2.12 22.99 0.93
N SER A 26 -2.67 21.81 0.67
CA SER A 26 -3.99 21.42 1.17
C SER A 26 -3.96 20.99 2.64
N TYR A 27 -2.88 20.36 3.08
CA TYR A 27 -2.82 19.68 4.38
C TYR A 27 -1.62 20.06 5.24
N GLY A 28 -0.70 20.91 4.74
CA GLY A 28 0.51 21.27 5.47
C GLY A 28 1.57 20.15 5.58
N ALA A 29 1.38 19.03 4.89
CA ALA A 29 2.27 17.87 5.00
C ALA A 29 3.62 18.13 4.32
N PRO A 30 4.75 17.99 5.02
CA PRO A 30 6.06 18.00 4.41
C PRO A 30 6.27 16.76 3.55
N TYR A 31 7.29 16.77 2.71
CA TYR A 31 7.75 15.59 1.98
C TYR A 31 9.27 15.50 1.99
N HIS A 32 9.79 14.27 1.93
CA HIS A 32 11.21 13.95 2.01
C HIS A 32 11.89 14.05 0.64
N SER A 33 11.24 13.57 -0.41
CA SER A 33 11.78 13.57 -1.77
C SER A 33 10.68 13.82 -2.82
N LEU A 34 11.04 13.87 -4.11
CA LEU A 34 10.07 14.03 -5.18
C LEU A 34 9.46 12.70 -5.66
N GLY A 35 9.88 11.58 -5.11
CA GLY A 35 9.26 10.28 -5.31
C GLY A 35 9.48 9.67 -6.68
N THR A 36 10.60 9.94 -7.36
CA THR A 36 10.95 9.17 -8.55
C THR A 36 11.53 7.80 -8.17
N PRO A 37 11.45 6.78 -9.06
CA PRO A 37 12.07 5.49 -8.79
C PRO A 37 13.56 5.59 -8.49
N GLU A 38 14.29 6.46 -9.18
CA GLU A 38 15.73 6.66 -8.97
C GLU A 38 16.04 7.20 -7.58
N GLU A 39 15.26 8.20 -7.12
CA GLU A 39 15.40 8.75 -5.76
C GLU A 39 15.08 7.67 -4.72
N TYR A 40 14.01 6.90 -4.92
CA TYR A 40 13.65 5.84 -3.99
C TYR A 40 14.72 4.73 -3.92
N LEU A 41 15.36 4.35 -5.04
CA LEU A 41 16.45 3.37 -5.00
C LEU A 41 17.65 3.82 -4.15
N VAL A 42 17.96 5.10 -4.16
CA VAL A 42 19.01 5.66 -3.29
C VAL A 42 18.61 5.51 -1.83
N ASP A 43 17.36 5.85 -1.51
CA ASP A 43 16.84 5.75 -0.14
C ASP A 43 16.66 4.28 0.30
N MET A 44 16.24 3.37 -0.59
CA MET A 44 16.25 1.92 -0.33
C MET A 44 17.64 1.42 0.08
N GLY A 45 18.68 1.81 -0.69
CA GLY A 45 20.07 1.43 -0.38
C GLY A 45 20.51 1.93 0.99
N ARG A 46 20.19 3.17 1.33
CA ARG A 46 20.49 3.77 2.63
C ARG A 46 19.76 3.10 3.79
N ALA A 47 18.50 2.71 3.58
CA ALA A 47 17.66 2.06 4.57
C ALA A 47 17.89 0.54 4.69
N GLY A 48 18.61 -0.08 3.76
CA GLY A 48 18.77 -1.53 3.66
C GLY A 48 17.50 -2.25 3.21
N ILE A 49 16.59 -1.56 2.51
CA ILE A 49 15.36 -2.11 1.97
C ILE A 49 15.67 -2.94 0.71
N ASN A 50 15.12 -4.15 0.65
CA ASN A 50 15.33 -5.08 -0.46
C ASN A 50 14.22 -4.98 -1.52
N TYR A 51 12.97 -4.73 -1.10
CA TYR A 51 11.80 -4.62 -1.98
C TYR A 51 10.91 -3.46 -1.55
N GLY A 52 10.32 -2.76 -2.52
CA GLY A 52 9.31 -1.73 -2.30
C GLY A 52 8.02 -2.06 -3.04
N VAL A 53 6.88 -2.03 -2.34
CA VAL A 53 5.56 -2.26 -2.92
C VAL A 53 4.94 -0.92 -3.32
N ILE A 54 4.79 -0.72 -4.63
CA ILE A 54 4.24 0.53 -5.16
C ILE A 54 2.73 0.54 -4.93
N GLN A 55 2.27 1.40 -4.02
CA GLN A 55 0.85 1.60 -3.70
C GLN A 55 0.24 2.66 -4.64
N SER A 56 0.08 2.29 -5.90
CA SER A 56 -0.34 3.21 -6.95
C SER A 56 -1.84 3.49 -6.90
N PHE A 57 -2.22 4.76 -6.88
CA PHE A 57 -3.61 5.19 -7.05
C PHE A 57 -3.67 6.53 -7.80
N ALA A 58 -4.81 6.82 -8.41
CA ALA A 58 -5.04 8.08 -9.11
C ALA A 58 -6.55 8.35 -9.27
N PRO A 59 -6.96 9.58 -9.51
CA PRO A 59 -8.31 9.88 -9.98
C PRO A 59 -8.63 9.16 -11.30
N ASP A 60 -9.89 8.82 -11.54
CA ASP A 60 -10.35 8.01 -12.68
C ASP A 60 -9.76 8.42 -14.04
N ARG A 61 -9.66 9.72 -14.29
CA ARG A 61 -9.09 10.25 -15.55
C ARG A 61 -7.64 9.88 -15.79
N GLN A 62 -6.87 9.59 -14.75
CA GLN A 62 -5.44 9.27 -14.79
C GLN A 62 -5.17 7.80 -14.49
N LEU A 63 -6.16 7.08 -13.97
CA LEU A 63 -6.01 5.75 -13.39
C LEU A 63 -5.39 4.74 -14.39
N LYS A 64 -5.87 4.73 -15.63
CA LYS A 64 -5.35 3.86 -16.70
C LYS A 64 -3.87 4.09 -16.98
N ASN A 65 -3.45 5.35 -17.11
CA ASN A 65 -2.06 5.71 -17.39
C ASN A 65 -1.16 5.41 -16.19
N ASN A 66 -1.66 5.67 -14.99
CA ASN A 66 -0.97 5.37 -13.75
C ASN A 66 -0.74 3.86 -13.58
N ASN A 67 -1.76 3.03 -13.78
CA ASN A 67 -1.64 1.58 -13.75
C ASN A 67 -0.68 1.05 -14.82
N PHE A 68 -0.75 1.60 -16.04
CA PHE A 68 0.16 1.23 -17.12
C PHE A 68 1.62 1.51 -16.74
N TRP A 69 1.90 2.72 -16.28
CA TRP A 69 3.24 3.11 -15.87
C TRP A 69 3.77 2.23 -14.73
N THR A 70 2.96 2.00 -13.69
CA THR A 70 3.34 1.20 -12.52
C THR A 70 3.79 -0.20 -12.90
N VAL A 71 3.06 -0.90 -13.76
CA VAL A 71 3.48 -2.24 -14.19
C VAL A 71 4.61 -2.21 -15.22
N ALA A 72 4.67 -1.17 -16.06
CA ALA A 72 5.69 -1.07 -17.09
C ALA A 72 7.12 -0.91 -16.54
N ILE A 73 7.28 -0.18 -15.43
CA ILE A 73 8.61 0.03 -14.83
C ILE A 73 9.15 -1.22 -14.12
N THR A 74 8.29 -2.13 -13.70
CA THR A 74 8.67 -3.35 -12.98
C THR A 74 8.79 -4.57 -13.91
N ARG A 75 8.34 -4.45 -15.17
CA ARG A 75 8.33 -5.53 -16.14
C ARG A 75 9.65 -5.68 -16.87
N PRO A 76 10.15 -6.91 -17.11
CA PRO A 76 11.28 -7.14 -18.01
C PRO A 76 11.05 -6.56 -19.41
N LYS A 77 12.05 -5.92 -19.99
CA LYS A 77 11.99 -5.41 -21.35
C LYS A 77 12.31 -6.52 -22.35
N LYS A 78 11.81 -6.42 -23.61
CA LYS A 78 12.12 -7.38 -24.67
C LYS A 78 13.63 -7.58 -24.90
N SER A 79 14.45 -6.59 -24.62
CA SER A 79 15.91 -6.56 -24.79
C SER A 79 16.70 -6.48 -23.49
N GLY A 80 16.13 -6.87 -22.33
CA GLY A 80 16.86 -6.80 -21.07
C GLY A 80 15.98 -6.98 -19.83
N PRO A 81 16.57 -6.91 -18.63
CA PRO A 81 15.84 -7.02 -17.39
C PRO A 81 14.85 -5.86 -17.18
N ALA A 82 13.96 -6.01 -16.20
CA ALA A 82 13.13 -4.91 -15.72
C ALA A 82 14.01 -3.72 -15.28
N ALA A 83 13.50 -2.51 -15.46
CA ALA A 83 14.22 -1.32 -15.00
C ALA A 83 14.39 -1.34 -13.47
N TYR A 84 13.35 -1.80 -12.77
CA TYR A 84 13.31 -1.82 -11.29
C TYR A 84 12.75 -3.14 -10.78
N PRO A 85 13.53 -4.26 -10.84
CA PRO A 85 13.05 -5.60 -10.50
C PRO A 85 12.74 -5.80 -9.02
N MET A 86 13.24 -4.92 -8.15
CA MET A 86 12.94 -4.92 -6.71
C MET A 86 11.62 -4.22 -6.34
N LEU A 87 10.97 -3.58 -7.30
CA LEU A 87 9.68 -2.93 -7.07
C LEU A 87 8.53 -3.85 -7.41
N VAL A 88 7.55 -3.92 -6.54
CA VAL A 88 6.36 -4.78 -6.65
C VAL A 88 5.15 -3.92 -7.03
N PRO A 89 4.53 -4.12 -8.22
CA PRO A 89 3.48 -3.23 -8.70
C PRO A 89 2.10 -3.61 -8.13
N PHE A 90 1.49 -2.69 -7.41
CA PHE A 90 0.06 -2.69 -7.13
C PHE A 90 -0.62 -1.68 -8.05
N VAL A 91 -1.74 -2.05 -8.61
CA VAL A 91 -2.55 -1.18 -9.45
C VAL A 91 -3.79 -0.73 -8.71
N SER A 92 -4.51 0.24 -9.26
CA SER A 92 -5.71 0.74 -8.64
C SER A 92 -6.90 0.63 -9.58
N VAL A 93 -8.08 0.46 -8.98
CA VAL A 93 -9.36 0.44 -9.67
C VAL A 93 -10.38 1.30 -8.93
N SER A 94 -11.43 1.70 -9.62
CA SER A 94 -12.53 2.50 -9.08
C SER A 94 -13.84 2.03 -9.67
N PRO A 95 -14.96 2.07 -8.92
CA PRO A 95 -16.28 1.65 -9.40
C PRO A 95 -16.82 2.56 -10.53
N THR A 96 -16.18 3.70 -10.75
CA THR A 96 -16.58 4.73 -11.74
C THR A 96 -15.60 4.86 -12.91
N MET A 97 -14.58 3.98 -12.97
CA MET A 97 -13.61 4.02 -14.07
C MET A 97 -14.26 3.82 -15.42
N LYS A 98 -13.71 4.49 -16.46
CA LYS A 98 -14.29 4.50 -17.81
C LYS A 98 -13.56 3.56 -18.76
N GLY A 99 -14.30 3.01 -19.72
CA GLY A 99 -13.78 2.23 -20.85
C GLY A 99 -13.65 0.73 -20.58
N LYS A 100 -13.15 0.33 -19.43
CA LYS A 100 -13.11 -1.07 -18.97
C LYS A 100 -13.80 -1.18 -17.63
N THR A 101 -14.38 -2.35 -17.31
CA THR A 101 -14.79 -2.64 -15.94
C THR A 101 -13.55 -2.78 -15.05
N PRO A 102 -13.66 -2.58 -13.72
CA PRO A 102 -12.55 -2.83 -12.80
C PRO A 102 -11.91 -4.21 -12.97
N VAL A 103 -12.72 -5.27 -13.12
CA VAL A 103 -12.22 -6.65 -13.33
C VAL A 103 -11.46 -6.80 -14.66
N GLN A 104 -11.97 -6.25 -15.75
CA GLN A 104 -11.25 -6.26 -17.04
C GLN A 104 -9.90 -5.53 -16.99
N GLU A 105 -9.80 -4.48 -16.18
CA GLU A 105 -8.51 -3.82 -15.95
C GLU A 105 -7.57 -4.72 -15.15
N LEU A 106 -8.07 -5.40 -14.13
CA LEU A 106 -7.28 -6.34 -13.32
C LEU A 106 -6.76 -7.52 -14.15
N ASP A 107 -7.60 -8.16 -14.95
CA ASP A 107 -7.19 -9.24 -15.86
C ASP A 107 -6.05 -8.80 -16.77
N HIS A 108 -6.21 -7.62 -17.37
CA HIS A 108 -5.19 -7.05 -18.24
C HIS A 108 -3.87 -6.76 -17.50
N LYS A 109 -3.94 -6.24 -16.26
CA LYS A 109 -2.74 -5.91 -15.49
C LYS A 109 -2.10 -7.13 -14.82
N LEU A 110 -2.88 -8.16 -14.51
CA LEU A 110 -2.36 -9.45 -14.06
C LEU A 110 -1.45 -10.08 -15.11
N ALA A 111 -1.89 -10.09 -16.36
CA ALA A 111 -1.07 -10.56 -17.49
C ALA A 111 0.23 -9.73 -17.67
N TRP A 112 0.31 -8.56 -17.08
CA TRP A 112 1.49 -7.69 -17.10
C TRP A 112 2.33 -7.75 -15.83
N GLY A 113 1.95 -8.60 -14.85
CA GLY A 113 2.75 -8.86 -13.64
C GLY A 113 2.37 -8.03 -12.42
N MET A 114 1.16 -7.45 -12.37
CA MET A 114 0.69 -6.83 -11.13
C MET A 114 0.58 -7.88 -10.01
N GLN A 115 0.80 -7.46 -8.76
CA GLN A 115 0.85 -8.33 -7.59
C GLN A 115 -0.22 -8.00 -6.53
N GLY A 116 -1.04 -6.99 -6.75
CA GLY A 116 -2.09 -6.60 -5.83
C GLY A 116 -2.80 -5.32 -6.26
N VAL A 117 -3.74 -4.91 -5.43
CA VAL A 117 -4.57 -3.73 -5.66
C VAL A 117 -4.38 -2.72 -4.52
N LYS A 118 -4.31 -1.44 -4.86
CA LYS A 118 -4.40 -0.31 -3.92
C LYS A 118 -5.67 0.45 -4.19
N ILE A 119 -6.42 0.79 -3.14
CA ILE A 119 -7.49 1.79 -3.20
C ILE A 119 -7.25 2.89 -2.16
N HIS A 120 -7.72 4.08 -2.49
CA HIS A 120 -7.71 5.22 -1.60
C HIS A 120 -9.09 5.84 -1.54
N PRO A 121 -9.97 5.37 -0.63
CA PRO A 121 -11.38 5.78 -0.57
C PRO A 121 -11.61 7.29 -0.64
N ILE A 122 -10.88 8.05 0.17
CA ILE A 122 -11.00 9.51 0.23
C ILE A 122 -10.61 10.18 -1.11
N ALA A 123 -9.47 9.79 -1.69
CA ALA A 123 -8.97 10.39 -2.92
C ALA A 123 -9.75 9.96 -4.16
N GLN A 124 -10.30 8.75 -4.17
CA GLN A 124 -11.07 8.19 -5.27
C GLN A 124 -12.60 8.40 -5.13
N GLY A 125 -13.06 8.85 -3.96
CA GLY A 125 -14.46 9.25 -3.74
C GLY A 125 -15.45 8.09 -3.66
N PHE A 126 -15.05 6.93 -3.13
CA PHE A 126 -15.95 5.80 -2.87
C PHE A 126 -15.58 5.06 -1.59
N ALA A 127 -16.56 4.48 -0.90
CA ALA A 127 -16.33 3.67 0.30
C ALA A 127 -16.08 2.20 -0.08
N PRO A 128 -15.33 1.43 0.75
CA PRO A 128 -15.05 0.02 0.48
C PRO A 128 -16.31 -0.86 0.37
N ASP A 129 -17.37 -0.52 1.07
CA ASP A 129 -18.65 -1.22 1.06
C ASP A 129 -19.53 -0.91 -0.16
N ASP A 130 -19.05 -0.11 -1.11
CA ASP A 130 -19.76 0.12 -2.38
C ASP A 130 -19.91 -1.21 -3.15
N ARG A 131 -21.15 -1.62 -3.37
CA ARG A 131 -21.47 -2.90 -4.03
C ARG A 131 -20.88 -3.05 -5.43
N ARG A 132 -20.58 -1.94 -6.10
CA ARG A 132 -19.93 -1.95 -7.43
C ARG A 132 -18.49 -2.47 -7.38
N MET A 133 -17.86 -2.48 -6.18
CA MET A 133 -16.53 -3.05 -5.95
C MET A 133 -16.55 -4.55 -5.64
N TRP A 134 -17.70 -5.14 -5.36
CA TRP A 134 -17.81 -6.56 -4.98
C TRP A 134 -17.21 -7.52 -6.01
N PRO A 135 -17.40 -7.34 -7.33
CA PRO A 135 -16.71 -8.17 -8.33
C PRO A 135 -15.18 -8.11 -8.26
N VAL A 136 -14.62 -6.97 -7.79
CA VAL A 136 -13.18 -6.82 -7.56
C VAL A 136 -12.73 -7.69 -6.38
N TYR A 137 -13.48 -7.69 -5.28
CA TYR A 137 -13.14 -8.49 -4.10
C TYR A 137 -13.26 -9.99 -4.37
N GLU A 138 -14.29 -10.43 -5.09
CA GLU A 138 -14.44 -11.80 -5.55
C GLU A 138 -13.24 -12.22 -6.43
N TRP A 139 -12.89 -11.40 -7.40
CA TRP A 139 -11.73 -11.61 -8.28
C TRP A 139 -10.42 -11.70 -7.50
N LEU A 140 -10.20 -10.85 -6.50
CA LEU A 140 -9.01 -10.88 -5.65
C LEU A 140 -8.92 -12.18 -4.83
N VAL A 141 -10.03 -12.67 -4.31
CA VAL A 141 -10.10 -13.96 -3.59
C VAL A 141 -9.75 -15.10 -4.54
N GLU A 142 -10.34 -15.14 -5.74
CA GLU A 142 -10.08 -16.18 -6.76
C GLU A 142 -8.61 -16.24 -7.17
N HIS A 143 -7.95 -15.07 -7.28
CA HIS A 143 -6.54 -14.97 -7.68
C HIS A 143 -5.57 -14.99 -6.49
N ASN A 144 -6.07 -15.10 -5.25
CA ASN A 144 -5.28 -15.03 -4.01
C ASN A 144 -4.36 -13.80 -3.94
N LEU A 145 -4.82 -12.65 -4.42
CA LEU A 145 -4.08 -11.39 -4.43
C LEU A 145 -4.55 -10.45 -3.32
N PRO A 146 -3.62 -9.69 -2.71
CA PRO A 146 -3.97 -8.76 -1.65
C PRO A 146 -4.54 -7.45 -2.19
N ILE A 147 -5.31 -6.78 -1.33
CA ILE A 147 -5.70 -5.39 -1.48
C ILE A 147 -5.19 -4.58 -0.31
N THR A 148 -4.52 -3.47 -0.59
CA THR A 148 -4.19 -2.44 0.40
C THR A 148 -5.18 -1.29 0.26
N ALA A 149 -5.80 -0.91 1.35
CA ALA A 149 -6.72 0.23 1.40
C ALA A 149 -6.18 1.32 2.32
N HIS A 150 -6.12 2.55 1.83
CA HIS A 150 -6.02 3.68 2.75
C HIS A 150 -7.14 3.60 3.77
N SER A 151 -6.81 3.62 5.05
CA SER A 151 -7.75 3.45 6.14
C SER A 151 -7.41 4.41 7.28
N GLY A 152 -8.43 5.03 7.82
CA GLY A 152 -8.25 6.04 8.86
C GLY A 152 -8.39 7.46 8.35
N VAL A 153 -8.00 8.37 9.21
CA VAL A 153 -7.94 9.80 8.91
C VAL A 153 -6.85 10.01 7.85
N ASN A 154 -7.13 10.87 6.89
CA ASN A 154 -6.07 11.43 6.07
C ASN A 154 -5.19 12.34 6.98
N ILE A 155 -4.38 13.23 6.49
CA ILE A 155 -3.56 14.14 7.31
C ILE A 155 -4.42 14.96 8.27
N VAL A 156 -5.60 15.37 7.83
CA VAL A 156 -6.65 16.01 8.66
C VAL A 156 -7.97 15.25 8.53
N ALA A 157 -8.78 15.26 9.58
CA ALA A 157 -10.15 14.74 9.50
C ALA A 157 -11.04 15.73 8.74
N ASP A 158 -11.79 15.23 7.78
CA ASP A 158 -12.75 15.98 6.99
C ASP A 158 -14.05 15.17 6.74
N GLU A 159 -14.97 15.73 5.97
CA GLU A 159 -16.25 15.10 5.63
C GLU A 159 -16.11 13.76 4.87
N LYS A 160 -14.97 13.53 4.22
CA LYS A 160 -14.69 12.31 3.46
C LYS A 160 -14.05 11.21 4.31
N THR A 161 -13.63 11.53 5.53
CA THR A 161 -12.96 10.60 6.43
C THR A 161 -13.80 9.34 6.69
N ASP A 162 -15.12 9.48 6.73
CA ASP A 162 -16.03 8.34 6.93
C ASP A 162 -15.89 7.27 5.82
N MET A 163 -15.49 7.64 4.61
CA MET A 163 -15.26 6.68 3.51
C MET A 163 -14.09 5.73 3.81
N ALA A 164 -13.13 6.15 4.63
CA ALA A 164 -11.94 5.36 4.97
C ALA A 164 -12.01 4.74 6.37
N ARG A 165 -13.16 4.79 7.05
CA ARG A 165 -13.30 4.15 8.36
C ARG A 165 -13.16 2.64 8.26
N PRO A 166 -12.45 2.00 9.19
CA PRO A 166 -12.29 0.54 9.21
C PRO A 166 -13.61 -0.22 9.20
N CYS A 167 -14.63 0.27 9.89
CA CYS A 167 -15.94 -0.40 9.95
C CYS A 167 -16.65 -0.56 8.58
N ARG A 168 -16.29 0.25 7.58
CA ARG A 168 -16.78 0.09 6.20
C ARG A 168 -16.36 -1.23 5.56
N TRP A 169 -15.32 -1.89 6.10
CA TRP A 169 -14.89 -3.21 5.63
C TRP A 169 -15.72 -4.37 6.19
N LEU A 170 -16.51 -4.17 7.25
CA LEU A 170 -17.27 -5.27 7.89
C LEU A 170 -18.16 -6.04 6.92
N PRO A 171 -19.04 -5.40 6.10
CA PRO A 171 -19.87 -6.13 5.15
C PRO A 171 -19.05 -6.86 4.07
N VAL A 172 -17.88 -6.31 3.70
CA VAL A 172 -16.99 -6.91 2.70
C VAL A 172 -16.30 -8.15 3.28
N LEU A 173 -15.76 -8.06 4.50
CA LEU A 173 -15.10 -9.17 5.17
C LEU A 173 -16.04 -10.32 5.50
N GLU A 174 -17.31 -10.02 5.79
CA GLU A 174 -18.37 -11.03 5.97
C GLU A 174 -18.69 -11.75 4.66
N ALA A 175 -18.76 -11.01 3.54
CA ALA A 175 -19.07 -11.58 2.24
C ALA A 175 -17.88 -12.31 1.59
N PHE A 176 -16.65 -11.88 1.86
CA PHE A 176 -15.41 -12.38 1.25
C PHE A 176 -14.40 -12.81 2.31
N PRO A 177 -14.61 -13.93 3.03
CA PRO A 177 -13.74 -14.35 4.14
C PRO A 177 -12.31 -14.72 3.69
N GLY A 178 -12.11 -14.97 2.39
CA GLY A 178 -10.77 -15.21 1.79
C GLY A 178 -10.03 -13.95 1.36
N LEU A 179 -10.61 -12.76 1.50
CA LEU A 179 -10.00 -11.52 1.03
C LEU A 179 -8.77 -11.15 1.89
N ARG A 180 -7.61 -11.05 1.26
CA ARG A 180 -6.35 -10.63 1.89
C ARG A 180 -6.31 -9.10 1.95
N LEU A 181 -6.79 -8.54 3.05
CA LEU A 181 -6.92 -7.10 3.24
C LEU A 181 -5.77 -6.54 4.09
N VAL A 182 -5.11 -5.49 3.60
CA VAL A 182 -4.18 -4.67 4.37
C VAL A 182 -4.82 -3.30 4.59
N LEU A 183 -5.07 -2.96 5.83
CA LEU A 183 -5.53 -1.64 6.24
C LEU A 183 -4.30 -0.77 6.50
N ALA A 184 -4.14 0.26 5.67
CA ALA A 184 -2.97 1.12 5.72
C ALA A 184 -2.98 2.03 6.97
N HIS A 185 -1.77 2.51 7.33
CA HIS A 185 -1.56 3.50 8.38
C HIS A 185 -2.05 3.05 9.77
N MET A 186 -2.11 1.73 10.01
CA MET A 186 -2.71 1.16 11.23
C MET A 186 -4.10 1.76 11.52
N CYS A 187 -4.79 2.28 10.50
CA CYS A 187 -6.06 3.01 10.57
C CYS A 187 -6.00 4.24 11.49
N GLY A 188 -4.99 5.08 11.35
CA GLY A 188 -4.76 6.27 12.17
C GLY A 188 -6.05 7.05 12.49
N GLY A 189 -6.24 7.38 13.76
CA GLY A 189 -7.46 7.99 14.29
C GLY A 189 -8.59 7.00 14.65
N PHE A 190 -8.53 5.74 14.17
CA PHE A 190 -9.56 4.70 14.43
C PHE A 190 -8.95 3.39 14.96
N TRP A 191 -7.89 3.45 15.73
CA TRP A 191 -7.13 2.27 16.21
C TRP A 191 -7.98 1.24 16.94
N LYS A 192 -8.96 1.68 17.75
CA LYS A 192 -9.85 0.76 18.47
C LYS A 192 -10.68 -0.07 17.49
N GLU A 193 -11.27 0.58 16.47
CA GLU A 193 -12.02 -0.12 15.42
C GLU A 193 -11.11 -1.09 14.64
N ALA A 194 -9.87 -0.66 14.32
CA ALA A 194 -8.90 -1.50 13.64
C ALA A 194 -8.55 -2.76 14.45
N LEU A 195 -8.34 -2.62 15.76
CA LEU A 195 -8.07 -3.76 16.65
C LEU A 195 -9.26 -4.72 16.74
N GLU A 196 -10.48 -4.22 16.85
CA GLU A 196 -11.69 -5.05 16.87
C GLU A 196 -11.84 -5.85 15.59
N ILE A 197 -11.61 -5.22 14.43
CA ILE A 197 -11.65 -5.86 13.13
C ILE A 197 -10.53 -6.91 12.99
N ALA A 198 -9.29 -6.55 13.33
CA ALA A 198 -8.16 -7.46 13.22
C ALA A 198 -8.28 -8.68 14.14
N ARG A 199 -8.93 -8.54 15.30
CA ARG A 199 -9.22 -9.67 16.21
C ARG A 199 -10.30 -10.59 15.66
N ARG A 200 -11.32 -10.03 15.03
CA ARG A 200 -12.46 -10.80 14.49
C ARG A 200 -12.11 -11.46 13.15
N TYR A 201 -11.25 -10.83 12.35
CA TYR A 201 -10.92 -11.26 10.99
C TYR A 201 -9.41 -11.51 10.85
N PRO A 202 -8.93 -12.75 11.05
CA PRO A 202 -7.50 -13.07 11.06
C PRO A 202 -6.80 -12.85 9.72
N GLN A 203 -7.54 -12.74 8.62
CA GLN A 203 -7.00 -12.40 7.29
C GLN A 203 -6.68 -10.90 7.12
N VAL A 204 -7.07 -10.04 8.07
CA VAL A 204 -6.77 -8.61 8.04
C VAL A 204 -5.37 -8.35 8.58
N MET A 205 -4.61 -7.58 7.83
CA MET A 205 -3.28 -7.11 8.15
C MET A 205 -3.28 -5.58 8.27
N LEU A 206 -2.27 -5.03 8.92
CA LEU A 206 -2.07 -3.58 9.05
C LEU A 206 -0.70 -3.20 8.48
N ASP A 207 -0.54 -2.00 7.91
CA ASP A 207 0.80 -1.46 7.66
C ASP A 207 1.13 -0.28 8.59
N THR A 208 2.43 -0.04 8.76
CA THR A 208 2.96 0.95 9.71
C THR A 208 3.12 2.35 9.12
N ALA A 209 2.87 2.52 7.82
CA ALA A 209 3.08 3.78 7.12
C ALA A 209 2.46 4.96 7.89
N ILE A 210 3.18 6.06 8.01
CA ILE A 210 2.80 7.25 8.79
C ILE A 210 2.58 6.99 10.29
N ALA A 211 1.93 5.88 10.65
CA ALA A 211 1.58 5.59 12.06
C ALA A 211 2.81 5.37 12.95
N LEU A 212 3.86 4.77 12.38
CA LEU A 212 5.14 4.49 13.08
C LEU A 212 6.34 5.16 12.40
N CYS A 213 6.12 6.29 11.75
CA CYS A 213 7.22 7.04 11.15
C CYS A 213 8.13 7.68 12.21
N SER A 214 9.39 7.93 11.82
CA SER A 214 10.43 8.48 12.68
C SER A 214 10.17 9.93 13.10
N GLN A 215 9.41 10.66 12.29
CA GLN A 215 9.00 12.04 12.56
C GLN A 215 7.48 12.11 12.70
N LYS A 216 7.00 12.60 13.82
CA LYS A 216 5.57 12.78 14.06
C LYS A 216 4.96 13.73 13.03
N THR A 217 4.07 13.21 12.22
CA THR A 217 3.39 13.95 11.15
C THR A 217 2.06 14.57 11.62
N SER A 218 1.35 13.88 12.51
CA SER A 218 0.05 14.30 13.03
C SER A 218 -0.24 13.63 14.38
N ASP A 219 -0.90 14.33 15.29
CA ASP A 219 -1.40 13.74 16.55
C ASP A 219 -2.50 12.70 16.34
N LEU A 220 -3.18 12.74 15.19
CA LEU A 220 -4.28 11.83 14.87
C LEU A 220 -3.81 10.49 14.32
N THR A 221 -2.66 10.46 13.66
CA THR A 221 -2.22 9.28 12.90
C THR A 221 -0.95 8.64 13.45
N TRP A 222 -0.18 9.34 14.29
CA TRP A 222 1.07 8.85 14.86
C TRP A 222 0.87 8.13 16.19
N LEU A 223 1.52 6.99 16.36
CA LEU A 223 1.50 6.18 17.57
C LEU A 223 2.80 6.36 18.37
N ASP A 224 2.70 6.55 19.69
CA ASP A 224 3.85 6.42 20.57
C ASP A 224 4.29 4.96 20.74
N ASP A 225 5.42 4.73 21.43
CA ASP A 225 5.99 3.38 21.58
C ASP A 225 5.04 2.43 22.30
N ALA A 226 4.35 2.90 23.33
CA ALA A 226 3.46 2.07 24.14
C ALA A 226 2.22 1.66 23.31
N GLN A 227 1.61 2.61 22.64
CA GLN A 227 0.47 2.38 21.73
C GLN A 227 0.85 1.45 20.58
N ALA A 228 2.02 1.69 19.96
CA ALA A 228 2.53 0.85 18.87
C ALA A 228 2.72 -0.60 19.30
N VAL A 229 3.38 -0.83 20.45
CA VAL A 229 3.63 -2.17 20.99
C VAL A 229 2.32 -2.87 21.37
N GLU A 230 1.41 -2.15 22.03
CA GLU A 230 0.08 -2.68 22.37
C GLU A 230 -0.66 -3.15 21.11
N MET A 231 -0.68 -2.31 20.09
CA MET A 231 -1.38 -2.61 18.84
C MET A 231 -0.74 -3.77 18.08
N ILE A 232 0.58 -3.76 17.95
CA ILE A 232 1.34 -4.84 17.27
C ILE A 232 1.10 -6.19 17.97
N ARG A 233 1.18 -6.25 19.30
CA ARG A 233 0.96 -7.48 20.05
C ARG A 233 -0.48 -7.95 20.05
N ALA A 234 -1.43 -7.03 20.03
CA ALA A 234 -2.86 -7.35 19.96
C ALA A 234 -3.28 -7.92 18.60
N VAL A 235 -2.62 -7.50 17.52
CA VAL A 235 -2.83 -7.99 16.16
C VAL A 235 -2.00 -9.24 15.87
N GLY A 236 -0.78 -9.29 16.37
CA GLY A 236 0.27 -10.25 16.03
C GLY A 236 1.25 -9.65 15.02
N ALA A 237 2.55 -9.67 15.35
CA ALA A 237 3.60 -9.08 14.51
C ALA A 237 3.65 -9.67 13.08
N GLU A 238 3.22 -10.92 12.92
CA GLU A 238 3.10 -11.59 11.61
C GLU A 238 2.02 -10.99 10.70
N ARG A 239 1.14 -10.15 11.23
CA ARG A 239 0.08 -9.43 10.50
C ARG A 239 0.33 -7.93 10.42
N VAL A 240 1.49 -7.46 10.82
CA VAL A 240 1.90 -6.05 10.70
C VAL A 240 3.02 -5.96 9.67
N LEU A 241 2.85 -5.09 8.68
CA LEU A 241 3.76 -4.88 7.57
C LEU A 241 4.47 -3.54 7.72
N PHE A 242 5.79 -3.53 7.59
CA PHE A 242 6.52 -2.27 7.50
C PHE A 242 6.13 -1.54 6.21
N GLY A 243 5.77 -0.28 6.32
CA GLY A 243 5.53 0.65 5.23
C GLY A 243 6.01 2.04 5.63
N SER A 244 6.66 2.75 4.71
CA SER A 244 7.18 4.10 4.97
C SER A 244 6.19 5.21 4.61
N ASP A 245 5.38 5.02 3.60
CA ASP A 245 4.63 6.08 2.90
C ASP A 245 5.56 7.06 2.17
N TYR A 246 6.71 6.54 1.68
CA TYR A 246 7.55 7.32 0.79
C TYR A 246 6.72 7.91 -0.37
N PRO A 247 6.88 9.18 -0.77
CA PRO A 247 8.01 10.07 -0.47
C PRO A 247 7.74 11.10 0.64
N TRP A 248 6.70 10.94 1.46
CA TRP A 248 6.41 11.90 2.53
C TRP A 248 7.41 11.82 3.67
N VAL A 249 7.91 10.64 3.99
CA VAL A 249 8.87 10.42 5.07
C VAL A 249 10.15 9.76 4.61
N ASP A 250 11.20 9.81 5.43
CA ASP A 250 12.49 9.14 5.19
C ASP A 250 12.41 7.66 5.59
N PRO A 251 12.46 6.71 4.64
CA PRO A 251 12.34 5.29 4.95
C PRO A 251 13.47 4.75 5.83
N ALA A 252 14.67 5.36 5.81
CA ALA A 252 15.76 4.94 6.68
C ALA A 252 15.47 5.26 8.15
N GLY A 253 14.94 6.43 8.42
CA GLY A 253 14.47 6.80 9.76
C GLY A 253 13.37 5.87 10.26
N ASP A 254 12.44 5.47 9.39
CA ASP A 254 11.33 4.61 9.75
C ASP A 254 11.75 3.17 10.02
N VAL A 255 12.72 2.63 9.28
CA VAL A 255 13.36 1.34 9.62
C VAL A 255 13.99 1.38 11.00
N GLU A 256 14.74 2.45 11.33
CA GLU A 256 15.33 2.62 12.67
C GLU A 256 14.26 2.82 13.75
N ARG A 257 13.14 3.46 13.42
CA ARG A 257 11.99 3.58 14.31
C ARG A 257 11.44 2.21 14.72
N ILE A 258 11.22 1.29 13.76
CA ILE A 258 10.80 -0.10 14.07
C ILE A 258 11.86 -0.83 14.90
N ARG A 259 13.15 -0.64 14.57
CA ARG A 259 14.26 -1.27 15.32
C ARG A 259 14.36 -0.79 16.76
N SER A 260 14.01 0.46 17.04
CA SER A 260 14.05 1.08 18.38
C SER A 260 12.89 0.70 19.28
N LEU A 261 11.75 0.24 18.73
CA LEU A 261 10.58 -0.15 19.55
C LEU A 261 10.94 -1.23 20.58
N PRO A 262 10.30 -1.25 21.76
CA PRO A 262 10.51 -2.27 22.79
C PRO A 262 9.80 -3.59 22.43
N LEU A 263 10.11 -4.11 21.26
CA LEU A 263 9.68 -5.38 20.69
C LEU A 263 10.82 -6.41 20.73
N THR A 264 10.50 -7.69 20.71
CA THR A 264 11.48 -8.74 20.53
C THR A 264 12.14 -8.68 19.15
N LEU A 265 13.33 -9.28 18.99
CA LEU A 265 14.01 -9.34 17.71
C LEU A 265 13.16 -10.04 16.65
N GLU A 266 12.42 -11.08 17.03
CA GLU A 266 11.53 -11.83 16.14
C GLU A 266 10.36 -10.94 15.67
N GLU A 267 9.66 -10.23 16.57
CA GLU A 267 8.59 -9.29 16.19
C GLU A 267 9.10 -8.26 15.18
N LYS A 268 10.28 -7.67 15.42
CA LYS A 268 10.90 -6.71 14.50
C LYS A 268 11.21 -7.31 13.12
N ARG A 269 11.74 -8.52 13.08
CA ARG A 269 12.06 -9.21 11.82
C ARG A 269 10.81 -9.53 11.01
N LEU A 270 9.74 -9.98 11.68
CA LEU A 270 8.44 -10.22 11.05
C LEU A 270 7.91 -8.93 10.42
N ILE A 271 7.82 -7.85 11.18
CA ILE A 271 7.30 -6.57 10.70
C ILE A 271 8.12 -6.06 9.52
N LEU A 272 9.45 -6.11 9.59
CA LEU A 272 10.33 -5.59 8.55
C LEU A 272 10.31 -6.41 7.26
N GLY A 273 9.71 -7.62 7.22
CA GLY A 273 9.52 -8.33 5.95
C GLY A 273 9.77 -9.84 5.98
N GLU A 274 10.07 -10.45 7.14
CA GLU A 274 10.12 -11.91 7.25
C GLU A 274 8.72 -12.53 7.44
N ASN A 275 7.72 -11.73 7.38
CA ASN A 275 6.31 -12.03 7.43
C ASN A 275 5.92 -12.98 6.29
N LEU A 276 5.33 -14.11 6.61
CA LEU A 276 4.99 -15.18 5.65
C LEU A 276 4.02 -14.72 4.55
N ALA A 277 3.24 -13.68 4.82
CA ALA A 277 2.30 -13.12 3.85
C ALA A 277 2.97 -12.51 2.61
N LEU A 278 4.25 -12.13 2.71
CA LEU A 278 5.02 -11.52 1.61
C LEU A 278 5.72 -12.54 0.71
N ARG A 279 6.00 -13.74 1.21
CA ARG A 279 6.77 -14.76 0.47
C ARG A 279 6.17 -15.17 -0.89
N PRO A 280 4.85 -15.38 -1.04
CA PRO A 280 4.28 -15.72 -2.34
C PRO A 280 4.42 -14.62 -3.38
N MET A 281 4.41 -13.35 -2.94
CA MET A 281 4.50 -12.19 -3.82
C MET A 281 5.92 -11.97 -4.34
N ILE A 282 6.91 -12.14 -3.47
CA ILE A 282 8.33 -11.97 -3.81
C ILE A 282 8.83 -13.13 -4.67
N SER A 283 8.36 -14.35 -4.43
CA SER A 283 8.74 -15.55 -5.22
C SER A 283 8.10 -15.59 -6.62
N GLN A 284 7.01 -14.87 -6.85
CA GLN A 284 6.35 -14.75 -8.16
C GLN A 284 6.94 -13.64 -9.04
N ALA A 285 7.91 -12.87 -8.55
CA ALA A 285 8.75 -11.98 -9.37
C ALA A 285 9.69 -12.76 -10.32
N ALA A 286 9.44 -14.05 -10.56
CA ALA A 286 10.12 -14.92 -11.52
C ALA A 286 9.49 -14.83 -12.91
N PRO A 287 10.20 -15.20 -13.99
CA PRO A 287 10.14 -14.60 -15.32
C PRO A 287 8.78 -14.73 -15.98
N VAL A 288 8.24 -13.59 -16.40
CA VAL A 288 7.11 -13.50 -17.32
C VAL A 288 7.50 -14.21 -18.63
N ARG A 289 6.68 -15.18 -19.06
CA ARG A 289 6.80 -15.85 -20.36
C ARG A 289 6.95 -14.82 -21.47
N SER A 290 7.87 -15.08 -22.38
CA SER A 290 8.03 -14.34 -23.63
C SER A 290 6.85 -14.67 -24.55
N ASP A 291 5.75 -13.98 -24.41
CA ASP A 291 4.64 -14.11 -25.33
C ASP A 291 4.76 -13.04 -26.41
N GLY A 292 5.16 -13.51 -27.62
CA GLY A 292 4.77 -12.83 -28.83
C GLY A 292 3.28 -13.07 -29.01
N ASP A 293 2.50 -12.04 -28.67
CA ASP A 293 1.21 -11.71 -29.28
C ASP A 293 0.60 -10.55 -28.51
N VAL A 294 0.66 -9.41 -29.16
CA VAL A 294 -0.16 -8.25 -28.81
C VAL A 294 -1.09 -8.03 -29.98
N PRO A 295 -2.42 -8.06 -29.79
CA PRO A 295 -3.32 -7.43 -30.76
C PRO A 295 -3.27 -5.90 -30.66
#